data_5d20f0bf66e54b5b71943e1bbc220e40
#
_entry.id   5d20f0bf66e54b5b71943e1bbc220e40
#
_cell.length_a   1.000
_cell.length_b   1.000
_cell.length_c   1.000
_cell.angle_alpha   90.00
_cell.angle_beta   90.00
_cell.angle_gamma   90.00
#
_symmetry.space_group_name_H-M   'P 1'
#
loop_
_entity.id
_entity.type
_entity.pdbx_description
1 polymer ?
#
loop_
_entity_poly.entity_id
_entity_poly.type
_entity_poly.pdbx_seq_one_letter_code
_entity_poly.pdbx_strand_id
1 'polypeptide(L)'
;MRDTGVARRNEEVDMKKSKSSHQWLRDHEEDEYVKRARVEGYRSRASYKLLEINERFNLLRPGSVVVDLGAAPGGWCQVVADKIGASGTIIGLDLLEMEPVPGVTFIQGDFTEAEPFEALLAILDGRPVDLVISDMAPNLSGVKNIDQPRSAHLVELSIDFADQVLKPGGALVCKCFEGHGIQEIRQQYQARYKSVVNFKPKASRVKSRELYIVGQKFDQKP
;
A
#
# COMPACT_ATOMS: atom_id res chain seq x y z
N MET A 1 61.41 -8.17 -25.79
CA MET A 1 60.36 -8.01 -24.78
C MET A 1 59.33 -7.10 -25.32
N ARG A 2 58.17 -7.61 -25.67
CA ARG A 2 57.06 -6.83 -26.23
C ARG A 2 55.96 -6.75 -25.20
N ASP A 3 55.67 -5.54 -24.76
CA ASP A 3 54.64 -5.18 -23.82
C ASP A 3 53.32 -5.13 -24.59
N THR A 4 52.37 -5.97 -24.23
CA THR A 4 51.00 -6.00 -24.78
C THR A 4 50.04 -5.44 -23.76
N GLY A 5 49.87 -4.12 -23.79
CA GLY A 5 48.84 -3.42 -23.04
C GLY A 5 47.46 -3.79 -23.55
N VAL A 6 46.71 -4.57 -22.78
CA VAL A 6 45.28 -4.84 -23.01
C VAL A 6 44.47 -3.70 -22.43
N ALA A 7 44.02 -2.82 -23.32
CA ALA A 7 43.03 -1.79 -22.97
C ALA A 7 41.66 -2.45 -22.73
N ARG A 8 41.19 -2.40 -21.47
CA ARG A 8 39.80 -2.75 -21.12
C ARG A 8 38.89 -1.62 -21.59
N ARG A 9 38.12 -1.87 -22.65
CA ARG A 9 36.98 -1.03 -23.01
C ARG A 9 35.87 -1.24 -21.99
N ASN A 10 35.55 -0.19 -21.25
CA ASN A 10 34.29 -0.10 -20.51
C ASN A 10 33.17 0.06 -21.58
N GLU A 11 32.45 -0.98 -21.85
CA GLU A 11 31.16 -0.88 -22.55
C GLU A 11 30.12 -0.34 -21.58
N GLU A 12 29.90 0.96 -21.62
CA GLU A 12 28.67 1.56 -21.07
C GLU A 12 27.49 1.00 -21.90
N VAL A 13 26.72 0.11 -21.26
CA VAL A 13 25.46 -0.38 -21.82
C VAL A 13 24.45 0.76 -21.72
N ASP A 14 24.37 1.54 -22.78
CA ASP A 14 23.34 2.57 -22.99
C ASP A 14 21.98 1.85 -23.17
N MET A 15 21.29 1.58 -22.06
CA MET A 15 19.95 0.99 -22.07
C MET A 15 18.98 2.02 -22.66
N LYS A 16 18.73 1.95 -23.96
CA LYS A 16 17.70 2.72 -24.67
C LYS A 16 16.36 2.50 -23.98
N LYS A 17 15.91 3.50 -23.19
CA LYS A 17 14.58 3.51 -22.60
C LYS A 17 13.53 3.35 -23.69
N SER A 18 12.60 2.40 -23.54
CA SER A 18 11.56 2.13 -24.52
C SER A 18 10.63 3.35 -24.72
N LYS A 19 9.98 3.44 -25.88
CA LYS A 19 9.00 4.52 -26.16
C LYS A 19 7.88 4.56 -25.10
N SER A 20 7.52 3.41 -24.52
CA SER A 20 6.54 3.31 -23.44
C SER A 20 7.04 3.93 -22.12
N SER A 21 8.35 3.82 -21.81
CA SER A 21 8.93 4.46 -20.62
C SER A 21 8.90 5.99 -20.71
N HIS A 22 9.17 6.55 -21.89
CA HIS A 22 9.09 8.01 -22.11
C HIS A 22 7.65 8.54 -22.03
N GLN A 23 6.68 7.77 -22.54
CA GLN A 23 5.28 8.14 -22.43
C GLN A 23 4.81 8.09 -20.97
N TRP A 24 5.18 7.05 -20.23
CA TRP A 24 4.84 6.92 -18.83
C TRP A 24 5.43 8.06 -17.98
N LEU A 25 6.70 8.46 -18.23
CA LEU A 25 7.33 9.58 -17.53
C LEU A 25 6.58 10.91 -17.79
N ARG A 26 6.21 11.19 -19.05
CA ARG A 26 5.41 12.38 -19.39
C ARG A 26 4.06 12.37 -18.70
N ASP A 27 3.32 11.25 -18.81
CA ASP A 27 2.01 11.08 -18.17
C ASP A 27 2.11 11.23 -16.63
N HIS A 28 3.26 10.84 -16.04
CA HIS A 28 3.51 10.99 -14.61
C HIS A 28 3.82 12.46 -14.25
N GLU A 29 4.62 13.17 -15.01
CA GLU A 29 4.97 14.57 -14.76
C GLU A 29 3.77 15.52 -14.99
N GLU A 30 2.89 15.18 -15.92
CA GLU A 30 1.66 15.92 -16.23
C GLU A 30 0.53 15.64 -15.25
N ASP A 31 0.62 14.58 -14.47
CA ASP A 31 -0.40 14.18 -13.52
C ASP A 31 -0.64 15.25 -12.44
N GLU A 32 -1.87 15.74 -12.36
CA GLU A 32 -2.27 16.80 -11.43
C GLU A 32 -1.99 16.43 -9.97
N TYR A 33 -2.25 15.18 -9.59
CA TYR A 33 -1.99 14.70 -8.23
C TYR A 33 -0.49 14.59 -7.92
N VAL A 34 0.36 14.33 -8.91
CA VAL A 34 1.82 14.37 -8.72
C VAL A 34 2.28 15.79 -8.46
N LYS A 35 1.83 16.76 -9.27
CA LYS A 35 2.15 18.18 -9.08
C LYS A 35 1.67 18.68 -7.73
N ARG A 36 0.45 18.35 -7.38
CA ARG A 36 -0.17 18.73 -6.13
C ARG A 36 0.56 18.11 -4.92
N ALA A 37 0.95 16.83 -5.00
CA ALA A 37 1.71 16.17 -3.94
C ALA A 37 3.04 16.89 -3.66
N ARG A 38 3.75 17.31 -4.71
CA ARG A 38 5.00 18.09 -4.56
C ARG A 38 4.78 19.42 -3.86
N VAL A 39 3.70 20.13 -4.20
CA VAL A 39 3.38 21.44 -3.60
C VAL A 39 2.94 21.29 -2.12
N GLU A 40 2.14 20.26 -1.82
CA GLU A 40 1.61 20.01 -0.48
C GLU A 40 2.56 19.20 0.42
N GLY A 41 3.74 18.79 -0.08
CA GLY A 41 4.75 18.05 0.69
C GLY A 41 4.46 16.56 0.89
N TYR A 42 3.53 15.99 0.14
CA TYR A 42 3.31 14.54 0.14
C TYR A 42 4.36 13.81 -0.69
N ARG A 43 4.80 12.66 -0.19
CA ARG A 43 5.81 11.81 -0.86
C ARG A 43 5.30 11.15 -2.12
N SER A 44 3.99 10.96 -2.23
CA SER A 44 3.38 10.35 -3.41
C SER A 44 1.96 10.85 -3.66
N ARG A 45 1.52 10.75 -4.92
CA ARG A 45 0.13 11.00 -5.30
C ARG A 45 -0.87 10.05 -4.64
N ALA A 46 -0.41 8.90 -4.15
CA ALA A 46 -1.25 7.92 -3.46
C ALA A 46 -1.87 8.49 -2.17
N SER A 47 -1.27 9.52 -1.57
CA SER A 47 -1.83 10.24 -0.41
C SER A 47 -3.26 10.70 -0.66
N TYR A 48 -3.58 11.18 -1.86
CA TYR A 48 -4.94 11.65 -2.19
C TYR A 48 -5.96 10.53 -2.24
N LYS A 49 -5.54 9.30 -2.56
CA LYS A 49 -6.44 8.14 -2.52
C LYS A 49 -6.93 7.91 -1.09
N LEU A 50 -5.98 7.90 -0.11
CA LEU A 50 -6.34 7.72 1.30
C LEU A 50 -7.13 8.91 1.85
N LEU A 51 -6.81 10.14 1.44
CA LEU A 51 -7.59 11.32 1.82
C LEU A 51 -9.05 11.20 1.36
N GLU A 52 -9.30 10.82 0.11
CA GLU A 52 -10.65 10.61 -0.42
C GLU A 52 -11.39 9.44 0.26
N ILE A 53 -10.67 8.33 0.54
CA ILE A 53 -11.20 7.20 1.31
C ILE A 53 -11.61 7.68 2.70
N ASN A 54 -10.73 8.42 3.39
CA ASN A 54 -11.01 8.91 4.73
C ASN A 54 -12.14 9.94 4.76
N GLU A 55 -12.21 10.84 3.78
CA GLU A 55 -13.32 11.79 3.63
C GLU A 55 -14.67 11.06 3.49
N ARG A 56 -14.70 9.98 2.75
CA ARG A 56 -15.93 9.20 2.50
C ARG A 56 -16.36 8.33 3.66
N PHE A 57 -15.41 7.70 4.36
CA PHE A 57 -15.67 6.63 5.32
C PHE A 57 -15.32 6.98 6.77
N ASN A 58 -14.62 8.10 7.02
CA ASN A 58 -14.20 8.60 8.34
C ASN A 58 -13.48 7.53 9.19
N LEU A 59 -12.43 6.95 8.61
CA LEU A 59 -11.69 5.83 9.21
C LEU A 59 -10.62 6.28 10.20
N LEU A 60 -9.94 7.38 9.89
CA LEU A 60 -8.83 7.93 10.68
C LEU A 60 -9.36 8.86 11.76
N ARG A 61 -9.12 8.51 13.03
CA ARG A 61 -9.54 9.29 14.20
C ARG A 61 -8.35 9.61 15.10
N PRO A 62 -8.36 10.72 15.81
CA PRO A 62 -7.33 11.00 16.81
C PRO A 62 -7.14 9.84 17.79
N GLY A 63 -5.90 9.46 18.04
CA GLY A 63 -5.55 8.37 18.95
C GLY A 63 -5.67 6.95 18.40
N SER A 64 -6.04 6.77 17.13
CA SER A 64 -6.14 5.45 16.51
C SER A 64 -4.80 4.73 16.43
N VAL A 65 -4.86 3.40 16.49
CA VAL A 65 -3.75 2.49 16.14
C VAL A 65 -3.97 2.01 14.70
N VAL A 66 -3.02 2.32 13.83
CA VAL A 66 -3.11 2.06 12.39
C VAL A 66 -1.91 1.26 11.91
N VAL A 67 -2.14 0.27 11.06
CA VAL A 67 -1.09 -0.48 10.35
C VAL A 67 -1.21 -0.19 8.85
N ASP A 68 -0.09 0.21 8.22
CA ASP A 68 0.04 0.51 6.79
C ASP A 68 0.92 -0.55 6.11
N LEU A 69 0.30 -1.44 5.33
CA LEU A 69 0.94 -2.50 4.59
C LEU A 69 1.22 -2.04 3.15
N GLY A 70 2.50 -2.02 2.76
CA GLY A 70 2.96 -1.38 1.53
C GLY A 70 3.15 0.12 1.73
N ALA A 71 3.81 0.49 2.83
CA ALA A 71 3.92 1.86 3.31
C ALA A 71 4.77 2.77 2.42
N ALA A 72 5.82 2.23 1.76
CA ALA A 72 6.76 3.04 0.97
C ALA A 72 6.07 3.72 -0.24
N PRO A 73 6.42 4.96 -0.53
CA PRO A 73 7.44 5.82 0.05
C PRO A 73 6.98 6.63 1.28
N GLY A 74 5.84 6.32 1.90
CA GLY A 74 5.34 6.95 3.12
C GLY A 74 4.21 7.97 2.91
N GLY A 75 3.64 8.05 1.73
CA GLY A 75 2.55 9.00 1.46
C GLY A 75 1.29 8.74 2.28
N TRP A 76 0.93 7.47 2.48
CA TRP A 76 -0.20 7.11 3.34
C TRP A 76 0.15 7.30 4.82
N CYS A 77 1.36 6.93 5.22
CA CYS A 77 1.87 7.18 6.58
C CYS A 77 1.79 8.67 6.96
N GLN A 78 2.12 9.62 6.04
CA GLN A 78 1.99 11.06 6.29
C GLN A 78 0.53 11.45 6.56
N VAL A 79 -0.40 10.97 5.72
CA VAL A 79 -1.84 11.24 5.89
C VAL A 79 -2.34 10.70 7.22
N VAL A 80 -1.96 9.46 7.57
CA VAL A 80 -2.36 8.83 8.83
C VAL A 80 -1.83 9.63 10.01
N ALA A 81 -0.53 9.94 10.04
CA ALA A 81 0.11 10.67 11.14
C ALA A 81 -0.55 12.04 11.39
N ASP A 82 -0.89 12.77 10.31
CA ASP A 82 -1.63 14.04 10.40
C ASP A 82 -3.02 13.86 11.05
N LYS A 83 -3.75 12.82 10.66
CA LYS A 83 -5.14 12.62 11.09
C LYS A 83 -5.28 12.01 12.49
N ILE A 84 -4.40 11.07 12.86
CA ILE A 84 -4.48 10.43 14.18
C ILE A 84 -3.78 11.25 15.27
N GLY A 85 -2.88 12.16 14.91
CA GLY A 85 -2.15 13.03 15.83
C GLY A 85 -1.16 12.29 16.73
N ALA A 86 -0.54 13.03 17.64
CA ALA A 86 0.53 12.52 18.51
C ALA A 86 0.10 11.43 19.51
N SER A 87 -1.19 11.29 19.77
CA SER A 87 -1.74 10.23 20.66
C SER A 87 -2.00 8.92 19.93
N GLY A 88 -1.95 8.93 18.58
CA GLY A 88 -2.11 7.74 17.76
C GLY A 88 -0.82 6.93 17.62
N THR A 89 -0.97 5.74 17.10
CA THR A 89 0.16 4.85 16.75
C THR A 89 0.03 4.46 15.29
N ILE A 90 1.11 4.59 14.53
CA ILE A 90 1.19 4.09 13.17
C ILE A 90 2.42 3.20 13.00
N ILE A 91 2.22 2.03 12.42
CA ILE A 91 3.27 1.09 12.06
C ILE A 91 3.15 0.86 10.56
N GLY A 92 4.21 1.17 9.82
CA GLY A 92 4.33 0.90 8.39
C GLY A 92 5.22 -0.30 8.13
N LEU A 93 4.86 -1.12 7.16
CA LEU A 93 5.70 -2.22 6.67
C LEU A 93 5.77 -2.17 5.15
N ASP A 94 6.98 -2.30 4.59
CA ASP A 94 7.22 -2.40 3.15
C ASP A 94 8.50 -3.18 2.85
N LEU A 95 8.53 -3.83 1.70
CA LEU A 95 9.74 -4.46 1.15
C LEU A 95 10.82 -3.43 0.82
N LEU A 96 10.41 -2.25 0.37
CA LEU A 96 11.30 -1.15 -0.01
C LEU A 96 11.68 -0.32 1.20
N GLU A 97 12.90 0.19 1.19
CA GLU A 97 13.34 1.18 2.16
C GLU A 97 12.47 2.44 2.09
N MET A 98 12.21 3.04 3.24
CA MET A 98 11.44 4.26 3.36
C MET A 98 12.17 5.27 4.25
N GLU A 99 12.36 6.48 3.74
CA GLU A 99 12.83 7.59 4.56
C GLU A 99 11.91 7.79 5.78
N PRO A 100 12.46 8.09 6.97
CA PRO A 100 11.66 8.23 8.18
C PRO A 100 10.51 9.24 8.03
N VAL A 101 9.32 8.86 8.48
CA VAL A 101 8.17 9.76 8.63
C VAL A 101 7.97 10.02 10.12
N PRO A 102 7.90 11.30 10.57
CA PRO A 102 7.71 11.59 11.99
C PRO A 102 6.49 10.89 12.58
N GLY A 103 6.67 10.22 13.71
CA GLY A 103 5.59 9.50 14.42
C GLY A 103 5.25 8.12 13.84
N VAL A 104 5.99 7.65 12.84
CA VAL A 104 5.80 6.33 12.22
C VAL A 104 6.90 5.37 12.67
N THR A 105 6.51 4.21 13.16
CA THR A 105 7.41 3.06 13.31
C THR A 105 7.42 2.30 11.99
N PHE A 106 8.60 2.11 11.39
CA PHE A 106 8.72 1.44 10.10
C PHE A 106 9.49 0.12 10.22
N ILE A 107 8.97 -0.90 9.57
CA ILE A 107 9.60 -2.22 9.43
C ILE A 107 9.90 -2.41 7.94
N GLN A 108 11.16 -2.63 7.59
CA GLN A 108 11.51 -3.05 6.24
C GLN A 108 11.50 -4.57 6.17
N GLY A 109 10.70 -5.12 5.25
CA GLY A 109 10.62 -6.55 5.03
C GLY A 109 9.50 -6.95 4.08
N ASP A 110 9.56 -8.20 3.65
CA ASP A 110 8.49 -8.78 2.84
C ASP A 110 7.34 -9.27 3.74
N PHE A 111 6.16 -8.68 3.58
CA PHE A 111 4.98 -9.06 4.37
C PHE A 111 4.56 -10.54 4.18
N THR A 112 5.01 -11.18 3.11
CA THR A 112 4.76 -12.61 2.85
C THR A 112 5.66 -13.54 3.67
N GLU A 113 6.70 -13.00 4.33
CA GLU A 113 7.66 -13.74 5.13
C GLU A 113 7.30 -13.68 6.62
N ALA A 114 7.67 -14.73 7.36
CA ALA A 114 7.33 -14.85 8.77
C ALA A 114 8.00 -13.79 9.66
N GLU A 115 9.29 -13.48 9.43
CA GLU A 115 10.06 -12.57 10.29
C GLU A 115 9.49 -11.14 10.34
N PRO A 116 9.19 -10.45 9.21
CA PRO A 116 8.59 -9.12 9.25
C PRO A 116 7.18 -9.12 9.84
N PHE A 117 6.43 -10.19 9.61
CA PHE A 117 5.11 -10.39 10.20
C PHE A 117 5.17 -10.51 11.73
N GLU A 118 6.06 -11.33 12.25
CA GLU A 118 6.29 -11.50 13.70
C GLU A 118 6.81 -10.21 14.34
N ALA A 119 7.71 -9.49 13.67
CA ALA A 119 8.19 -8.17 14.12
C ALA A 119 7.05 -7.16 14.25
N LEU A 120 6.11 -7.16 13.29
CA LEU A 120 4.92 -6.32 13.33
C LEU A 120 4.03 -6.66 14.53
N LEU A 121 3.77 -7.94 14.78
CA LEU A 121 3.01 -8.39 15.94
C LEU A 121 3.71 -8.05 17.27
N ALA A 122 5.03 -8.18 17.33
CA ALA A 122 5.83 -7.84 18.51
C ALA A 122 5.76 -6.34 18.83
N ILE A 123 5.80 -5.45 17.82
CA ILE A 123 5.66 -4.01 18.01
C ILE A 123 4.23 -3.65 18.46
N LEU A 124 3.23 -4.34 17.95
CA LEU A 124 1.85 -4.18 18.42
C LEU A 124 1.69 -4.59 19.88
N ASP A 125 2.44 -5.58 20.35
CA ASP A 125 2.40 -6.05 21.74
C ASP A 125 0.98 -6.26 22.29
N GLY A 126 0.15 -6.94 21.48
CA GLY A 126 -1.25 -7.21 21.81
C GLY A 126 -2.18 -5.99 21.79
N ARG A 127 -1.69 -4.81 21.39
CA ARG A 127 -2.55 -3.62 21.24
C ARG A 127 -3.54 -3.82 20.11
N PRO A 128 -4.85 -3.63 20.37
CA PRO A 128 -5.88 -3.79 19.36
C PRO A 128 -5.76 -2.69 18.29
N VAL A 129 -5.84 -3.09 17.02
CA VAL A 129 -5.72 -2.19 15.87
C VAL A 129 -7.09 -1.65 15.48
N ASP A 130 -7.16 -0.34 15.23
CA ASP A 130 -8.37 0.34 14.75
C ASP A 130 -8.56 0.16 13.25
N LEU A 131 -7.46 0.21 12.51
CA LEU A 131 -7.48 0.25 11.05
C LEU A 131 -6.24 -0.41 10.47
N VAL A 132 -6.44 -1.34 9.56
CA VAL A 132 -5.41 -1.84 8.65
C VAL A 132 -5.66 -1.26 7.27
N ILE A 133 -4.64 -0.66 6.67
CA ILE A 133 -4.67 -0.14 5.30
C ILE A 133 -3.60 -0.82 4.46
N SER A 134 -3.89 -1.05 3.17
CA SER A 134 -2.95 -1.68 2.26
C SER A 134 -3.06 -1.09 0.85
N ASP A 135 -1.99 -0.45 0.38
CA ASP A 135 -1.81 -0.05 -1.02
C ASP A 135 -0.81 -0.97 -1.75
N MET A 136 -0.56 -2.19 -1.20
CA MET A 136 0.34 -3.16 -1.81
C MET A 136 -0.08 -3.50 -3.24
N ALA A 137 0.90 -3.70 -4.10
CA ALA A 137 0.74 -4.29 -5.42
C ALA A 137 1.91 -5.24 -5.70
N PRO A 138 1.67 -6.37 -6.36
CA PRO A 138 2.77 -7.21 -6.79
C PRO A 138 3.62 -6.47 -7.85
N ASN A 139 4.86 -6.90 -8.04
CA ASN A 139 5.64 -6.52 -9.20
C ASN A 139 4.92 -7.03 -10.45
N LEU A 140 4.30 -6.09 -11.19
CA LEU A 140 3.47 -6.44 -12.35
C LEU A 140 4.35 -6.92 -13.50
N SER A 141 4.11 -8.13 -13.96
CA SER A 141 4.75 -8.72 -15.14
C SER A 141 4.15 -8.22 -16.45
N GLY A 142 2.96 -7.58 -16.40
CA GLY A 142 2.13 -7.24 -17.55
C GLY A 142 1.27 -8.41 -18.05
N VAL A 143 1.40 -9.60 -17.48
CA VAL A 143 0.62 -10.80 -17.82
C VAL A 143 -0.52 -10.95 -16.82
N LYS A 144 -1.75 -10.68 -17.25
CA LYS A 144 -2.95 -10.66 -16.40
C LYS A 144 -3.13 -11.95 -15.56
N ASN A 145 -2.91 -13.10 -16.17
CA ASN A 145 -3.09 -14.39 -15.50
C ASN A 145 -2.05 -14.66 -14.41
N ILE A 146 -0.97 -13.90 -14.35
CA ILE A 146 0.06 -13.97 -13.30
C ILE A 146 -0.18 -12.86 -12.28
N ASP A 147 -0.46 -11.65 -12.73
CA ASP A 147 -0.55 -10.48 -11.87
C ASP A 147 -1.81 -10.49 -10.99
N GLN A 148 -2.94 -10.97 -11.51
CA GLN A 148 -4.19 -11.02 -10.77
C GLN A 148 -4.14 -11.97 -9.56
N PRO A 149 -3.70 -13.24 -9.68
CA PRO A 149 -3.55 -14.12 -8.52
C PRO A 149 -2.57 -13.58 -7.47
N ARG A 150 -1.45 -12.99 -7.89
CA ARG A 150 -0.48 -12.38 -6.97
C ARG A 150 -1.08 -11.22 -6.19
N SER A 151 -1.87 -10.38 -6.87
CA SER A 151 -2.58 -9.27 -6.21
C SER A 151 -3.64 -9.78 -5.24
N ALA A 152 -4.42 -10.79 -5.61
CA ALA A 152 -5.40 -11.41 -4.73
C ALA A 152 -4.75 -11.99 -3.48
N HIS A 153 -3.63 -12.68 -3.61
CA HIS A 153 -2.88 -13.25 -2.50
C HIS A 153 -2.42 -12.19 -1.48
N LEU A 154 -1.94 -11.02 -1.92
CA LEU A 154 -1.58 -9.93 -0.99
C LEU A 154 -2.78 -9.41 -0.21
N VAL A 155 -3.97 -9.39 -0.83
CA VAL A 155 -5.21 -9.01 -0.14
C VAL A 155 -5.62 -10.07 0.87
N GLU A 156 -5.52 -11.35 0.52
CA GLU A 156 -5.82 -12.48 1.43
C GLU A 156 -4.92 -12.44 2.65
N LEU A 157 -3.60 -12.23 2.48
CA LEU A 157 -2.67 -12.06 3.60
C LEU A 157 -3.04 -10.85 4.47
N SER A 158 -3.50 -9.75 3.86
CA SER A 158 -3.96 -8.58 4.61
C SER A 158 -5.24 -8.87 5.41
N ILE A 159 -6.14 -9.71 4.89
CA ILE A 159 -7.34 -10.17 5.61
C ILE A 159 -6.93 -11.05 6.80
N ASP A 160 -6.04 -12.03 6.58
CA ASP A 160 -5.58 -12.94 7.63
C ASP A 160 -4.84 -12.20 8.76
N PHE A 161 -4.08 -11.17 8.42
CA PHE A 161 -3.46 -10.29 9.39
C PHE A 161 -4.52 -9.47 10.16
N ALA A 162 -5.47 -8.87 9.45
CA ALA A 162 -6.53 -8.08 10.05
C ALA A 162 -7.39 -8.91 11.03
N ASP A 163 -7.65 -10.17 10.72
CA ASP A 163 -8.38 -11.10 11.59
C ASP A 163 -7.67 -11.30 12.95
N GLN A 164 -6.33 -11.20 12.97
CA GLN A 164 -5.54 -11.40 14.18
C GLN A 164 -5.43 -10.14 15.05
N VAL A 165 -5.46 -8.94 14.45
CA VAL A 165 -5.10 -7.71 15.16
C VAL A 165 -6.23 -6.70 15.30
N LEU A 166 -7.26 -6.76 14.46
CA LEU A 166 -8.34 -5.78 14.50
C LEU A 166 -9.20 -5.94 15.76
N LYS A 167 -9.48 -4.82 16.39
CA LYS A 167 -10.51 -4.80 17.44
C LYS A 167 -11.92 -4.95 16.85
N PRO A 168 -12.91 -5.42 17.65
CA PRO A 168 -14.30 -5.34 17.24
C PRO A 168 -14.68 -3.91 16.83
N GLY A 169 -15.33 -3.77 15.68
CA GLY A 169 -15.65 -2.46 15.09
C GLY A 169 -14.53 -1.82 14.27
N GLY A 170 -13.36 -2.43 14.21
CA GLY A 170 -12.24 -1.99 13.38
C GLY A 170 -12.53 -2.03 11.88
N ALA A 171 -11.57 -1.62 11.06
CA ALA A 171 -11.73 -1.55 9.60
C ALA A 171 -10.49 -2.07 8.86
N LEU A 172 -10.72 -2.58 7.64
CA LEU A 172 -9.69 -2.97 6.69
C LEU A 172 -9.92 -2.29 5.34
N VAL A 173 -8.88 -1.69 4.78
CA VAL A 173 -8.89 -1.11 3.43
C VAL A 173 -7.79 -1.74 2.61
N CYS A 174 -8.14 -2.42 1.53
CA CYS A 174 -7.14 -2.98 0.62
C CYS A 174 -7.36 -2.54 -0.81
N LYS A 175 -6.25 -2.23 -1.49
CA LYS A 175 -6.25 -2.09 -2.94
C LYS A 175 -6.49 -3.44 -3.59
N CYS A 176 -7.42 -3.46 -4.54
CA CYS A 176 -7.74 -4.60 -5.37
C CYS A 176 -7.75 -4.20 -6.85
N PHE A 177 -7.75 -5.17 -7.74
CA PHE A 177 -7.96 -4.94 -9.17
C PHE A 177 -9.21 -5.66 -9.64
N GLU A 178 -10.04 -4.97 -10.43
CA GLU A 178 -11.18 -5.62 -11.07
C GLU A 178 -10.72 -6.78 -11.97
N GLY A 179 -11.29 -7.96 -11.76
CA GLY A 179 -10.99 -9.17 -12.52
C GLY A 179 -11.18 -10.46 -11.73
N HIS A 180 -10.40 -11.46 -12.08
CA HIS A 180 -10.43 -12.78 -11.43
C HIS A 180 -10.08 -12.68 -9.93
N GLY A 181 -10.80 -13.40 -9.08
CA GLY A 181 -10.57 -13.44 -7.63
C GLY A 181 -11.24 -12.33 -6.83
N ILE A 182 -11.76 -11.27 -7.45
CA ILE A 182 -12.36 -10.13 -6.73
C ILE A 182 -13.66 -10.52 -5.99
N GLN A 183 -14.42 -11.48 -6.52
CA GLN A 183 -15.66 -11.91 -5.90
C GLN A 183 -15.41 -12.73 -4.64
N GLU A 184 -14.41 -13.59 -4.66
CA GLU A 184 -13.94 -14.38 -3.52
C GLU A 184 -13.44 -13.46 -2.39
N ILE A 185 -12.67 -12.42 -2.72
CA ILE A 185 -12.24 -11.40 -1.78
C ILE A 185 -13.45 -10.67 -1.18
N ARG A 186 -14.43 -10.26 -2.00
CA ARG A 186 -15.66 -9.60 -1.51
C ARG A 186 -16.44 -10.49 -0.53
N GLN A 187 -16.54 -11.78 -0.82
CA GLN A 187 -17.19 -12.74 0.08
C GLN A 187 -16.43 -12.86 1.41
N GLN A 188 -15.11 -12.89 1.38
CA GLN A 188 -14.30 -12.90 2.59
C GLN A 188 -14.52 -11.64 3.45
N TYR A 189 -14.60 -10.45 2.83
CA TYR A 189 -14.93 -9.22 3.54
C TYR A 189 -16.36 -9.26 4.11
N GLN A 190 -17.35 -9.71 3.33
CA GLN A 190 -18.76 -9.80 3.78
C GLN A 190 -18.94 -10.77 4.96
N ALA A 191 -18.10 -11.79 5.06
CA ALA A 191 -18.11 -12.71 6.19
C ALA A 191 -17.61 -12.07 7.49
N ARG A 192 -16.80 -11.01 7.43
CA ARG A 192 -16.06 -10.41 8.55
C ARG A 192 -16.52 -9.01 8.94
N TYR A 193 -17.06 -8.24 8.00
CA TYR A 193 -17.40 -6.82 8.20
C TYR A 193 -18.88 -6.58 7.99
N LYS A 194 -19.50 -5.77 8.86
CA LYS A 194 -20.92 -5.40 8.74
C LYS A 194 -21.20 -4.45 7.56
N SER A 195 -20.18 -3.72 7.11
CA SER A 195 -20.26 -2.82 5.95
C SER A 195 -19.10 -3.09 5.02
N VAL A 196 -19.39 -3.39 3.76
CA VAL A 196 -18.37 -3.63 2.72
C VAL A 196 -18.71 -2.79 1.51
N VAL A 197 -17.79 -1.94 1.10
CA VAL A 197 -17.97 -1.01 -0.02
C VAL A 197 -16.77 -1.06 -0.95
N ASN A 198 -17.03 -1.14 -2.25
CA ASN A 198 -16.02 -0.92 -3.27
C ASN A 198 -15.95 0.58 -3.58
N PHE A 199 -14.75 1.13 -3.52
CA PHE A 199 -14.54 2.55 -3.76
C PHE A 199 -13.37 2.76 -4.72
N LYS A 200 -13.58 3.58 -5.74
CA LYS A 200 -12.53 4.03 -6.65
C LYS A 200 -12.29 5.52 -6.42
N PRO A 201 -11.19 5.91 -5.76
CA PRO A 201 -10.83 7.32 -5.59
C PRO A 201 -10.66 8.01 -6.94
N LYS A 202 -11.00 9.29 -7.02
CA LYS A 202 -10.74 10.14 -8.21
C LYS A 202 -9.24 10.25 -8.49
N ALA A 203 -8.44 10.21 -7.42
CA ALA A 203 -6.99 10.14 -7.52
C ALA A 203 -6.46 8.85 -8.15
N SER A 204 -7.28 7.82 -8.35
CA SER A 204 -6.92 6.65 -9.16
C SER A 204 -6.85 7.02 -10.63
N ARG A 205 -5.83 6.52 -11.36
CA ARG A 205 -5.74 6.77 -12.80
C ARG A 205 -6.98 6.22 -13.51
N VAL A 206 -7.54 6.99 -14.44
CA VAL A 206 -8.78 6.63 -15.17
C VAL A 206 -8.66 5.25 -15.83
N LYS A 207 -7.51 4.98 -16.47
CA LYS A 207 -7.24 3.70 -17.15
C LYS A 207 -6.92 2.54 -16.20
N SER A 208 -6.67 2.81 -14.91
CA SER A 208 -6.38 1.76 -13.92
C SER A 208 -7.64 1.00 -13.56
N ARG A 209 -7.51 -0.32 -13.44
CA ARG A 209 -8.55 -1.22 -12.93
C ARG A 209 -8.53 -1.34 -11.41
N GLU A 210 -7.71 -0.53 -10.74
CA GLU A 210 -7.63 -0.51 -9.27
C GLU A 210 -8.92 0.04 -8.65
N LEU A 211 -9.26 -0.53 -7.53
CA LEU A 211 -10.28 -0.06 -6.60
C LEU A 211 -9.83 -0.42 -5.19
N TYR A 212 -10.53 0.11 -4.20
CA TYR A 212 -10.33 -0.27 -2.81
C TYR A 212 -11.58 -0.96 -2.28
N ILE A 213 -11.39 -2.07 -1.58
CA ILE A 213 -12.45 -2.66 -0.76
C ILE A 213 -12.29 -2.12 0.64
N VAL A 214 -13.36 -1.50 1.15
CA VAL A 214 -13.43 -0.92 2.49
C VAL A 214 -14.38 -1.77 3.32
N GLY A 215 -13.84 -2.54 4.26
CA GLY A 215 -14.57 -3.27 5.27
C GLY A 215 -14.60 -2.48 6.58
N GLN A 216 -15.79 -2.22 7.11
CA GLN A 216 -15.97 -1.50 8.37
C GLN A 216 -16.81 -2.31 9.34
N LYS A 217 -16.62 -2.03 10.63
CA LYS A 217 -17.33 -2.70 11.74
C LYS A 217 -16.98 -4.19 11.72
N PHE A 218 -15.69 -4.47 11.85
CA PHE A 218 -15.18 -5.83 12.01
C PHE A 218 -15.95 -6.55 13.11
N ASP A 219 -16.43 -7.73 12.80
CA ASP A 219 -17.23 -8.57 13.69
C ASP A 219 -16.55 -9.93 13.76
N GLN A 220 -15.66 -10.07 14.74
CA GLN A 220 -14.99 -11.34 14.97
C GLN A 220 -16.06 -12.36 15.36
N LYS A 221 -16.47 -13.19 14.41
CA LYS A 221 -17.30 -14.33 14.76
C LYS A 221 -16.43 -15.35 15.51
N PRO A 222 -16.92 -15.86 16.64
CA PRO A 222 -16.20 -16.86 17.41
C PRO A 222 -15.95 -18.14 16.62
#